data_c875ad71b0387c94d1883e4d0fe35e0e
#
_entry.id   c875ad71b0387c94d1883e4d0fe35e0e
#
_cell.length_a   1.000
_cell.length_b   1.000
_cell.length_c   1.000
_cell.angle_alpha   90.00
_cell.angle_beta   90.00
_cell.angle_gamma   90.00
#
_symmetry.space_group_name_H-M   'P 1'
#
loop_
_entity.id
_entity.type
_entity.pdbx_description
1 polymer ?
#
loop_
_entity_poly.entity_id
_entity_poly.type
_entity_poly.pdbx_seq_one_letter_code
_entity_poly.pdbx_strand_id
1 'polypeptide(L)'
;VENIPNNEIENWAKVQSDRFQNMVIRGFHTELEAVYEEKNISMASDATKEFAALWSLLTPTHPYGTQTTIGEQEHLKNPSIINIQNYFHRYYVPNNVAIVMAGDFDPDKTIALIDQYFGSWKKSDNLSRPEFEAQPAITAVKDTTVVGKEQENMMLAWLFKGVNDQQNDTLDVISDLLANGKAGLFEVDLEQKMKLASAGAFNYGLHDYTAFIVQALPNKGQKLEDTRALVLDEMGKLRRGEFADELLPAVMANKKLNFYKGLDDNENRASIMVDAFINDQKWEDVASKLDRQSKLTKQDIVDLRASSSFWSLLGVPATMKAE
;
A
#
# COMPACT_ATOMS: atom_id res chain seq x y z
N VAL A 1 -0.22 -13.00 10.43
CA VAL A 1 -0.66 -12.52 11.74
C VAL A 1 -1.33 -13.66 12.47
N GLU A 2 -1.01 -13.83 13.75
CA GLU A 2 -1.57 -14.88 14.62
C GLU A 2 -1.94 -14.28 15.96
N ASN A 3 -3.15 -14.56 16.43
CA ASN A 3 -3.60 -14.22 17.77
C ASN A 3 -3.48 -15.46 18.65
N ILE A 4 -2.64 -15.39 19.67
CA ILE A 4 -2.38 -16.49 20.60
C ILE A 4 -2.66 -16.06 22.04
N PRO A 5 -3.14 -16.97 22.92
CA PRO A 5 -3.18 -16.70 24.36
C PRO A 5 -1.76 -16.48 24.92
N ASN A 6 -1.62 -15.58 25.88
CA ASN A 6 -0.31 -15.25 26.46
C ASN A 6 0.40 -16.42 27.17
N ASN A 7 -0.34 -17.43 27.61
CA ASN A 7 0.20 -18.66 28.17
C ASN A 7 0.68 -19.68 27.12
N GLU A 8 0.46 -19.42 25.83
CA GLU A 8 0.81 -20.33 24.73
C GLU A 8 2.01 -19.82 23.89
N ILE A 9 2.70 -18.76 24.31
CA ILE A 9 3.84 -18.18 23.60
C ILE A 9 4.96 -19.22 23.40
N GLU A 10 5.20 -20.09 24.38
CA GLU A 10 6.21 -21.14 24.24
C GLU A 10 5.83 -22.18 23.19
N ASN A 11 4.59 -22.64 23.17
CA ASN A 11 4.11 -23.57 22.17
C ASN A 11 4.11 -22.95 20.77
N TRP A 12 3.75 -21.67 20.66
CA TRP A 12 3.89 -20.91 19.42
C TRP A 12 5.34 -20.85 18.96
N ALA A 13 6.28 -20.48 19.81
CA ALA A 13 7.70 -20.40 19.48
C ALA A 13 8.24 -21.76 19.02
N LYS A 14 7.87 -22.85 19.67
CA LYS A 14 8.24 -24.21 19.30
C LYS A 14 7.74 -24.61 17.91
N VAL A 15 6.47 -24.34 17.60
CA VAL A 15 5.85 -24.68 16.31
C VAL A 15 6.43 -23.81 15.19
N GLN A 16 6.54 -22.50 15.43
CA GLN A 16 7.01 -21.59 14.40
C GLN A 16 8.52 -21.76 14.11
N SER A 17 9.33 -22.00 15.13
CA SER A 17 10.76 -22.26 14.93
C SER A 17 10.99 -23.51 14.08
N ASP A 18 10.25 -24.58 14.32
CA ASP A 18 10.33 -25.79 13.50
C ASP A 18 9.89 -25.52 12.07
N ARG A 19 8.74 -24.82 11.88
CA ARG A 19 8.21 -24.49 10.57
C ARG A 19 9.18 -23.67 9.71
N PHE A 20 9.86 -22.68 10.30
CA PHE A 20 10.77 -21.81 9.58
C PHE A 20 12.15 -22.44 9.36
N GLN A 21 12.63 -23.27 10.28
CA GLN A 21 13.94 -23.91 10.18
C GLN A 21 13.89 -25.20 9.35
N ASN A 22 12.78 -25.96 9.40
CA ASN A 22 12.65 -27.31 8.83
C ASN A 22 11.51 -27.35 7.80
N MET A 23 11.63 -26.54 6.73
CA MET A 23 10.61 -26.52 5.68
C MET A 23 10.36 -27.90 5.07
N VAL A 24 9.09 -28.32 5.05
CA VAL A 24 8.64 -29.53 4.37
C VAL A 24 7.49 -29.15 3.42
N ILE A 25 7.69 -29.38 2.12
CA ILE A 25 6.64 -29.19 1.12
C ILE A 25 5.74 -30.43 1.13
N ARG A 26 4.51 -30.27 1.63
CA ARG A 26 3.46 -31.29 1.62
C ARG A 26 2.22 -30.75 0.93
N GLY A 27 1.45 -31.65 0.29
CA GLY A 27 0.21 -31.25 -0.38
C GLY A 27 0.39 -30.25 -1.53
N PHE A 28 1.60 -30.20 -2.13
CA PHE A 28 1.99 -29.18 -3.10
C PHE A 28 0.99 -29.05 -4.27
N HIS A 29 0.54 -30.17 -4.85
CA HIS A 29 -0.37 -30.10 -5.99
C HIS A 29 -1.76 -29.57 -5.60
N THR A 30 -2.26 -29.97 -4.43
CA THR A 30 -3.55 -29.46 -3.93
C THR A 30 -3.48 -27.97 -3.64
N GLU A 31 -2.39 -27.53 -3.04
CA GLU A 31 -2.15 -26.10 -2.79
C GLU A 31 -2.01 -25.32 -4.09
N LEU A 32 -1.30 -25.88 -5.06
CA LEU A 32 -1.14 -25.26 -6.38
C LEU A 32 -2.48 -25.08 -7.09
N GLU A 33 -3.38 -26.07 -7.01
CA GLU A 33 -4.74 -25.97 -7.53
C GLU A 33 -5.53 -24.86 -6.81
N ALA A 34 -5.40 -24.75 -5.48
CA ALA A 34 -6.03 -23.67 -4.70
C ALA A 34 -5.52 -22.29 -5.14
N VAL A 35 -4.20 -22.10 -5.26
CA VAL A 35 -3.61 -20.83 -5.73
C VAL A 35 -4.01 -20.52 -7.18
N TYR A 36 -4.15 -21.54 -8.03
CA TYR A 36 -4.66 -21.34 -9.39
C TYR A 36 -6.10 -20.82 -9.40
N GLU A 37 -6.97 -21.36 -8.54
CA GLU A 37 -8.34 -20.86 -8.38
C GLU A 37 -8.38 -19.47 -7.72
N GLU A 38 -7.50 -19.16 -6.78
CA GLU A 38 -7.34 -17.81 -6.25
C GLU A 38 -6.96 -16.80 -7.35
N LYS A 39 -6.07 -17.21 -8.28
CA LYS A 39 -5.76 -16.38 -9.46
C LYS A 39 -6.99 -16.17 -10.34
N ASN A 40 -7.78 -17.21 -10.58
CA ASN A 40 -9.02 -17.10 -11.37
C ASN A 40 -10.03 -16.14 -10.71
N ILE A 41 -10.21 -16.25 -9.39
CA ILE A 41 -11.08 -15.35 -8.62
C ILE A 41 -10.54 -13.89 -8.70
N SER A 42 -9.25 -13.72 -8.53
CA SER A 42 -8.58 -12.41 -8.64
C SER A 42 -8.82 -11.78 -10.03
N MET A 43 -8.67 -12.56 -11.09
CA MET A 43 -8.91 -12.13 -12.47
C MET A 43 -10.39 -11.83 -12.78
N ALA A 44 -11.32 -12.33 -11.99
CA ALA A 44 -12.75 -12.01 -12.11
C ALA A 44 -13.11 -10.66 -11.47
N SER A 45 -12.27 -10.10 -10.59
CA SER A 45 -12.45 -8.81 -9.95
C SER A 45 -12.07 -7.67 -10.89
N ASP A 46 -13.00 -6.76 -11.13
CA ASP A 46 -12.75 -5.60 -11.98
C ASP A 46 -11.77 -4.63 -11.32
N ALA A 47 -11.89 -4.40 -10.02
CA ALA A 47 -10.95 -3.59 -9.25
C ALA A 47 -9.50 -4.12 -9.31
N THR A 48 -9.31 -5.45 -9.29
CA THR A 48 -7.99 -6.06 -9.44
C THR A 48 -7.39 -5.80 -10.82
N LYS A 49 -8.20 -5.95 -11.87
CA LYS A 49 -7.76 -5.66 -13.25
C LYS A 49 -7.36 -4.20 -13.44
N GLU A 50 -8.19 -3.30 -12.90
CA GLU A 50 -7.97 -1.87 -12.98
C GLU A 50 -6.68 -1.46 -12.25
N PHE A 51 -6.47 -1.99 -11.05
CA PHE A 51 -5.27 -1.71 -10.26
C PHE A 51 -4.00 -2.27 -10.93
N ALA A 52 -4.07 -3.46 -11.52
CA ALA A 52 -2.96 -4.03 -12.30
C ALA A 52 -2.66 -3.19 -13.56
N ALA A 53 -3.70 -2.75 -14.28
CA ALA A 53 -3.54 -1.87 -15.42
C ALA A 53 -2.91 -0.52 -15.03
N LEU A 54 -3.33 0.06 -13.90
CA LEU A 54 -2.76 1.29 -13.36
C LEU A 54 -1.24 1.15 -13.12
N TRP A 55 -0.84 0.11 -12.39
CA TRP A 55 0.58 -0.13 -12.11
C TRP A 55 1.39 -0.41 -13.37
N SER A 56 0.83 -1.10 -14.36
CA SER A 56 1.50 -1.34 -15.63
C SER A 56 1.78 -0.05 -16.42
N LEU A 57 0.94 0.97 -16.26
CA LEU A 57 1.17 2.29 -16.86
C LEU A 57 2.17 3.12 -16.06
N LEU A 58 2.12 3.05 -14.73
CA LEU A 58 3.02 3.79 -13.85
C LEU A 58 4.45 3.27 -13.90
N THR A 59 4.62 1.95 -13.91
CA THR A 59 5.93 1.30 -13.77
C THR A 59 6.13 0.17 -14.79
N PRO A 60 6.09 0.46 -16.12
CA PRO A 60 6.08 -0.55 -17.17
C PRO A 60 7.37 -1.38 -17.26
N THR A 61 8.46 -0.95 -16.64
CA THR A 61 9.77 -1.66 -16.66
C THR A 61 10.16 -2.19 -15.29
N HIS A 62 9.38 -1.87 -14.25
CA HIS A 62 9.64 -2.30 -12.88
C HIS A 62 8.72 -3.47 -12.49
N PRO A 63 9.13 -4.39 -11.59
CA PRO A 63 8.30 -5.53 -11.17
C PRO A 63 6.89 -5.16 -10.68
N TYR A 64 6.70 -3.98 -10.08
CA TYR A 64 5.37 -3.54 -9.63
C TYR A 64 4.34 -3.43 -10.77
N GLY A 65 4.79 -3.13 -11.99
CA GLY A 65 3.91 -3.03 -13.15
C GLY A 65 4.00 -4.20 -14.12
N THR A 66 5.03 -5.06 -14.01
CA THR A 66 5.24 -6.17 -14.94
C THR A 66 4.78 -7.51 -14.42
N GLN A 67 4.52 -7.63 -13.10
CA GLN A 67 4.05 -8.85 -12.49
C GLN A 67 3.21 -8.57 -11.25
N THR A 68 2.34 -9.51 -10.89
CA THR A 68 1.57 -9.48 -9.65
C THR A 68 2.16 -10.44 -8.63
N THR A 69 1.85 -10.27 -7.35
CA THR A 69 2.32 -11.18 -6.28
C THR A 69 1.90 -12.63 -6.53
N ILE A 70 0.68 -12.84 -7.04
CA ILE A 70 0.17 -14.18 -7.35
C ILE A 70 0.76 -14.74 -8.66
N GLY A 71 1.44 -13.92 -9.46
CA GLY A 71 2.02 -14.32 -10.74
C GLY A 71 1.01 -14.45 -11.87
N GLU A 72 1.45 -15.06 -12.98
CA GLU A 72 0.62 -15.35 -14.13
C GLU A 72 0.14 -16.81 -14.13
N GLN A 73 -0.98 -17.10 -14.79
CA GLN A 73 -1.54 -18.46 -14.85
C GLN A 73 -0.53 -19.48 -15.36
N GLU A 74 0.30 -19.11 -16.35
CA GLU A 74 1.34 -19.99 -16.89
C GLU A 74 2.40 -20.37 -15.84
N HIS A 75 2.72 -19.45 -14.92
CA HIS A 75 3.65 -19.73 -13.82
C HIS A 75 3.09 -20.74 -12.81
N LEU A 76 1.76 -20.80 -12.67
CA LEU A 76 1.06 -21.69 -11.75
C LEU A 76 0.77 -23.07 -12.33
N LYS A 77 0.87 -23.27 -13.64
CA LYS A 77 0.57 -24.57 -14.27
C LYS A 77 1.60 -25.64 -13.96
N ASN A 78 2.87 -25.29 -13.89
CA ASN A 78 3.93 -26.27 -13.65
C ASN A 78 5.18 -25.61 -12.99
N PRO A 79 5.07 -25.09 -11.76
CA PRO A 79 6.19 -24.50 -11.07
C PRO A 79 7.21 -25.56 -10.65
N SER A 80 8.49 -25.19 -10.68
CA SER A 80 9.57 -26.05 -10.22
C SER A 80 9.62 -26.10 -8.69
N ILE A 81 9.42 -27.27 -8.10
CA ILE A 81 9.57 -27.51 -6.65
C ILE A 81 10.99 -27.14 -6.20
N ILE A 82 12.02 -27.41 -7.03
CA ILE A 82 13.41 -27.06 -6.72
C ILE A 82 13.57 -25.54 -6.62
N ASN A 83 12.95 -24.78 -7.53
CA ASN A 83 13.00 -23.32 -7.47
C ASN A 83 12.29 -22.75 -6.22
N ILE A 84 11.17 -23.37 -5.83
CA ILE A 84 10.46 -23.01 -4.60
C ILE A 84 11.34 -23.29 -3.37
N GLN A 85 12.00 -24.44 -3.29
CA GLN A 85 12.93 -24.78 -2.22
C GLN A 85 14.11 -23.81 -2.18
N ASN A 86 14.71 -23.50 -3.34
CA ASN A 86 15.82 -22.54 -3.44
C ASN A 86 15.41 -21.14 -3.00
N TYR A 87 14.20 -20.70 -3.37
CA TYR A 87 13.64 -19.42 -2.94
C TYR A 87 13.48 -19.38 -1.43
N PHE A 88 12.90 -20.43 -0.84
CA PHE A 88 12.74 -20.53 0.60
C PHE A 88 14.08 -20.47 1.32
N HIS A 89 15.05 -21.29 0.95
CA HIS A 89 16.38 -21.31 1.57
C HIS A 89 17.15 -20.00 1.40
N ARG A 90 16.88 -19.24 0.36
CA ARG A 90 17.52 -17.95 0.13
C ARG A 90 16.93 -16.84 1.00
N TYR A 91 15.63 -16.78 1.14
CA TYR A 91 14.93 -15.61 1.69
C TYR A 91 14.35 -15.86 3.10
N TYR A 92 14.04 -17.10 3.46
CA TYR A 92 13.56 -17.45 4.79
C TYR A 92 14.74 -17.77 5.70
N VAL A 93 15.41 -16.73 6.13
CA VAL A 93 16.62 -16.77 6.98
C VAL A 93 16.50 -15.71 8.07
N PRO A 94 17.10 -15.91 9.27
CA PRO A 94 16.83 -15.01 10.41
C PRO A 94 17.24 -13.56 10.18
N ASN A 95 18.19 -13.28 9.32
CA ASN A 95 18.57 -11.91 8.96
C ASN A 95 17.66 -11.29 7.87
N ASN A 96 16.58 -11.94 7.50
CA ASN A 96 15.51 -11.42 6.63
C ASN A 96 14.12 -11.64 7.22
N VAL A 97 14.03 -11.99 8.50
CA VAL A 97 12.76 -12.25 9.21
C VAL A 97 12.72 -11.44 10.49
N ALA A 98 11.59 -10.83 10.78
CA ALA A 98 11.31 -10.18 12.04
C ALA A 98 10.18 -10.92 12.78
N ILE A 99 10.30 -11.03 14.08
CA ILE A 99 9.22 -11.43 14.98
C ILE A 99 8.74 -10.18 15.70
N VAL A 100 7.50 -9.81 15.47
CA VAL A 100 6.88 -8.66 16.13
C VAL A 100 5.72 -9.16 16.98
N MET A 101 5.71 -8.80 18.23
CA MET A 101 4.69 -9.20 19.19
C MET A 101 4.13 -7.98 19.92
N ALA A 102 2.81 -7.93 20.08
CA ALA A 102 2.12 -6.92 20.86
C ALA A 102 1.04 -7.59 21.73
N GLY A 103 0.99 -7.24 23.00
CA GLY A 103 0.02 -7.84 23.91
C GLY A 103 0.48 -7.85 25.36
N ASP A 104 -0.14 -8.71 26.16
CA ASP A 104 0.15 -8.89 27.57
C ASP A 104 1.19 -10.02 27.74
N PHE A 105 2.46 -9.67 27.84
CA PHE A 105 3.57 -10.59 28.07
C PHE A 105 4.76 -9.85 28.70
N ASP A 106 5.66 -10.62 29.33
CA ASP A 106 6.95 -10.12 29.82
C ASP A 106 7.97 -10.14 28.67
N PRO A 107 8.46 -8.98 28.20
CA PRO A 107 9.37 -8.91 27.04
C PRO A 107 10.67 -9.68 27.23
N ASP A 108 11.31 -9.58 28.41
CA ASP A 108 12.61 -10.20 28.66
C ASP A 108 12.52 -11.73 28.66
N LYS A 109 11.47 -12.27 29.28
CA LYS A 109 11.21 -13.71 29.25
C LYS A 109 10.86 -14.20 27.85
N THR A 110 10.07 -13.42 27.13
CA THR A 110 9.67 -13.76 25.76
C THR A 110 10.86 -13.74 24.80
N ILE A 111 11.75 -12.76 24.90
CA ILE A 111 13.00 -12.70 24.14
C ILE A 111 13.88 -13.91 24.42
N ALA A 112 14.06 -14.26 25.72
CA ALA A 112 14.84 -15.43 26.11
C ALA A 112 14.24 -16.74 25.55
N LEU A 113 12.91 -16.83 25.54
CA LEU A 113 12.19 -17.96 24.97
C LEU A 113 12.37 -18.05 23.44
N ILE A 114 12.25 -16.93 22.74
CA ILE A 114 12.48 -16.86 21.29
C ILE A 114 13.93 -17.28 20.97
N ASP A 115 14.91 -16.77 21.71
CA ASP A 115 16.31 -17.14 21.53
C ASP A 115 16.53 -18.66 21.75
N GLN A 116 15.88 -19.26 22.73
CA GLN A 116 15.93 -20.69 22.97
C GLN A 116 15.50 -21.52 21.75
N TYR A 117 14.44 -21.12 21.06
CA TYR A 117 13.85 -21.89 19.95
C TYR A 117 14.39 -21.48 18.57
N PHE A 118 14.67 -20.21 18.36
CA PHE A 118 15.14 -19.67 17.07
C PHE A 118 16.65 -19.43 17.01
N GLY A 119 17.37 -19.39 18.16
CA GLY A 119 18.78 -19.02 18.21
C GLY A 119 19.72 -19.95 17.46
N SER A 120 19.33 -21.20 17.18
CA SER A 120 20.08 -22.14 16.34
C SER A 120 19.90 -21.91 14.83
N TRP A 121 18.92 -21.08 14.43
CA TRP A 121 18.62 -20.80 13.03
C TRP A 121 19.74 -19.98 12.39
N LYS A 122 20.36 -20.51 11.35
CA LYS A 122 21.55 -19.92 10.76
C LYS A 122 21.21 -18.81 9.78
N LYS A 123 21.84 -17.65 9.98
CA LYS A 123 21.75 -16.54 9.02
C LYS A 123 22.36 -16.91 7.66
N SER A 124 21.92 -16.23 6.61
CA SER A 124 22.54 -16.29 5.30
C SER A 124 23.62 -15.19 5.17
N ASP A 125 24.80 -15.57 4.72
CA ASP A 125 25.87 -14.60 4.39
C ASP A 125 25.70 -14.04 2.97
N ASN A 126 24.82 -14.64 2.15
CA ASN A 126 24.58 -14.30 0.74
C ASN A 126 23.18 -13.75 0.49
N LEU A 127 22.54 -13.16 1.50
CA LEU A 127 21.26 -12.50 1.32
C LEU A 127 21.45 -11.26 0.47
N SER A 128 20.92 -11.28 -0.74
CA SER A 128 20.86 -10.11 -1.62
C SER A 128 19.45 -9.94 -2.16
N ARG A 129 18.94 -8.73 -2.13
CA ARG A 129 17.70 -8.36 -2.81
C ARG A 129 18.03 -7.95 -4.26
N PRO A 130 17.19 -8.27 -5.24
CA PRO A 130 17.35 -7.76 -6.59
C PRO A 130 17.31 -6.23 -6.59
N GLU A 131 18.23 -5.62 -7.32
CA GLU A 131 18.15 -4.19 -7.64
C GLU A 131 17.49 -4.02 -9.00
N PHE A 132 16.64 -3.03 -9.13
CA PHE A 132 15.92 -2.73 -10.36
C PHE A 132 16.32 -1.35 -10.87
N GLU A 133 16.37 -1.21 -12.19
CA GLU A 133 16.60 0.10 -12.80
C GLU A 133 15.48 1.06 -12.42
N ALA A 134 15.85 2.31 -12.18
CA ALA A 134 14.87 3.34 -11.86
C ALA A 134 13.87 3.53 -13.02
N GLN A 135 12.59 3.59 -12.67
CA GLN A 135 11.55 3.87 -13.65
C GLN A 135 11.75 5.25 -14.25
N PRO A 136 11.78 5.38 -15.59
CA PRO A 136 11.85 6.68 -16.25
C PRO A 136 10.69 7.59 -15.82
N ALA A 137 10.96 8.89 -15.72
CA ALA A 137 9.92 9.86 -15.38
C ALA A 137 8.76 9.83 -16.39
N ILE A 138 7.54 9.88 -15.89
CA ILE A 138 6.34 10.00 -16.72
C ILE A 138 6.26 11.45 -17.20
N THR A 139 6.45 11.65 -18.51
CA THR A 139 6.48 13.00 -19.12
C THR A 139 5.22 13.35 -19.91
N ALA A 140 4.32 12.40 -20.09
CA ALA A 140 3.05 12.59 -20.79
C ALA A 140 1.94 11.78 -20.10
N VAL A 141 0.70 12.21 -20.26
CA VAL A 141 -0.46 11.45 -19.83
C VAL A 141 -0.49 10.13 -20.57
N LYS A 142 -0.69 9.05 -19.83
CA LYS A 142 -0.99 7.72 -20.36
C LYS A 142 -2.40 7.36 -19.92
N ASP A 143 -3.15 6.69 -20.74
CA ASP A 143 -4.48 6.20 -20.40
C ASP A 143 -4.71 4.80 -20.93
N THR A 144 -5.60 4.10 -20.26
CA THR A 144 -6.10 2.80 -20.67
C THR A 144 -7.55 2.63 -20.23
N THR A 145 -8.23 1.71 -20.86
CA THR A 145 -9.60 1.32 -20.50
C THR A 145 -9.59 -0.16 -20.12
N VAL A 146 -10.13 -0.46 -18.96
CA VAL A 146 -10.40 -1.82 -18.51
C VAL A 146 -11.89 -2.06 -18.70
N VAL A 147 -12.25 -3.17 -19.36
CA VAL A 147 -13.65 -3.57 -19.53
C VAL A 147 -14.01 -4.51 -18.39
N GLY A 148 -15.09 -4.19 -17.71
CA GLY A 148 -15.58 -4.93 -16.54
C GLY A 148 -17.10 -4.99 -16.49
N LYS A 149 -17.62 -5.59 -15.43
CA LYS A 149 -19.06 -5.81 -15.21
C LYS A 149 -19.68 -4.81 -14.23
N GLU A 150 -18.81 -4.10 -13.50
CA GLU A 150 -19.24 -3.15 -12.48
C GLU A 150 -19.53 -1.77 -13.10
N GLN A 151 -20.04 -0.84 -12.29
CA GLN A 151 -20.31 0.52 -12.71
C GLN A 151 -19.03 1.19 -13.22
N GLU A 152 -19.16 1.99 -14.29
CA GLU A 152 -18.06 2.82 -14.78
C GLU A 152 -17.46 3.66 -13.65
N ASN A 153 -16.14 3.64 -13.57
CA ASN A 153 -15.37 4.45 -12.63
C ASN A 153 -14.08 4.96 -13.28
N MET A 154 -13.37 5.81 -12.58
CA MET A 154 -12.12 6.38 -13.05
C MET A 154 -11.08 6.37 -11.92
N MET A 155 -9.86 5.94 -12.24
CA MET A 155 -8.68 6.18 -11.42
C MET A 155 -7.73 7.15 -12.12
N LEU A 156 -7.19 8.09 -11.37
CA LEU A 156 -6.05 8.92 -11.74
C LEU A 156 -4.90 8.60 -10.80
N ALA A 157 -3.68 8.49 -11.32
CA ALA A 157 -2.54 8.22 -10.47
C ALA A 157 -1.28 8.98 -10.89
N TRP A 158 -0.45 9.24 -9.88
CA TRP A 158 0.87 9.87 -10.02
C TRP A 158 1.90 9.04 -9.28
N LEU A 159 3.08 8.89 -9.88
CA LEU A 159 4.18 8.10 -9.33
C LEU A 159 5.14 9.00 -8.57
N PHE A 160 5.44 8.60 -7.34
CA PHE A 160 6.39 9.24 -6.44
C PHE A 160 7.47 8.24 -6.01
N LYS A 161 8.50 8.75 -5.35
CA LYS A 161 9.50 7.90 -4.70
C LYS A 161 8.86 7.05 -3.61
N GLY A 162 9.52 5.95 -3.31
CA GLY A 162 9.07 4.96 -2.33
C GLY A 162 8.75 5.51 -0.96
N VAL A 163 8.15 4.70 -0.14
CA VAL A 163 7.54 5.05 1.16
C VAL A 163 8.50 5.76 2.13
N ASN A 164 9.83 5.61 1.94
CA ASN A 164 10.86 6.22 2.76
C ASN A 164 11.17 7.69 2.40
N ASP A 165 10.64 8.21 1.29
CA ASP A 165 10.82 9.61 0.93
C ASP A 165 9.87 10.48 1.76
N GLN A 166 10.40 11.54 2.39
CA GLN A 166 9.62 12.44 3.26
C GLN A 166 8.46 13.16 2.54
N GLN A 167 8.48 13.21 1.21
CA GLN A 167 7.39 13.74 0.41
C GLN A 167 6.06 12.99 0.69
N ASN A 168 6.15 11.71 1.05
CA ASN A 168 4.98 10.91 1.41
C ASN A 168 4.24 11.45 2.65
N ASP A 169 4.93 12.13 3.57
CA ASP A 169 4.26 12.78 4.71
C ASP A 169 3.27 13.85 4.24
N THR A 170 3.64 14.63 3.23
CA THR A 170 2.78 15.66 2.63
C THR A 170 1.68 15.04 1.76
N LEU A 171 1.99 14.01 0.99
CA LEU A 171 0.99 13.28 0.17
C LEU A 171 -0.11 12.67 1.02
N ASP A 172 0.23 12.12 2.19
CA ASP A 172 -0.76 11.57 3.13
C ASP A 172 -1.70 12.66 3.68
N VAL A 173 -1.19 13.86 3.89
CA VAL A 173 -2.03 14.99 4.33
C VAL A 173 -2.88 15.51 3.19
N ILE A 174 -2.36 15.55 1.96
CA ILE A 174 -3.10 15.92 0.76
C ILE A 174 -4.26 14.95 0.51
N SER A 175 -4.04 13.64 0.65
CA SER A 175 -5.12 12.67 0.50
C SER A 175 -6.25 12.90 1.50
N ASP A 176 -5.92 13.20 2.76
CA ASP A 176 -6.92 13.49 3.79
C ASP A 176 -7.62 14.87 3.60
N LEU A 177 -6.94 15.85 3.00
CA LEU A 177 -7.55 17.14 2.63
C LEU A 177 -8.55 16.97 1.48
N LEU A 178 -8.26 16.08 0.54
CA LEU A 178 -9.14 15.77 -0.58
C LEU A 178 -10.30 14.88 -0.15
N ALA A 179 -10.01 13.80 0.59
CA ALA A 179 -10.99 12.80 0.98
C ALA A 179 -10.65 12.20 2.35
N ASN A 180 -11.51 12.37 3.34
CA ASN A 180 -11.32 11.82 4.69
C ASN A 180 -12.58 11.13 5.25
N GLY A 181 -13.59 10.92 4.41
CA GLY A 181 -14.85 10.28 4.76
C GLY A 181 -15.81 11.20 5.54
N LYS A 182 -15.51 12.50 5.70
CA LYS A 182 -16.33 13.45 6.48
C LYS A 182 -16.45 14.84 5.86
N ALA A 183 -15.32 15.51 5.66
CA ALA A 183 -15.26 16.92 5.32
C ALA A 183 -14.07 17.27 4.42
N GLY A 184 -13.52 16.30 3.68
CA GLY A 184 -12.57 16.56 2.61
C GLY A 184 -13.23 17.34 1.47
N LEU A 185 -12.42 17.90 0.60
CA LEU A 185 -12.92 18.70 -0.52
C LEU A 185 -13.84 17.89 -1.45
N PHE A 186 -13.54 16.62 -1.67
CA PHE A 186 -14.38 15.75 -2.50
C PHE A 186 -15.73 15.48 -1.83
N GLU A 187 -15.76 15.20 -0.52
CA GLU A 187 -17.02 14.99 0.18
C GLU A 187 -17.90 16.26 0.16
N VAL A 188 -17.31 17.42 0.45
CA VAL A 188 -18.07 18.67 0.60
C VAL A 188 -18.47 19.26 -0.75
N ASP A 189 -17.57 19.28 -1.73
CA ASP A 189 -17.77 20.01 -2.98
C ASP A 189 -18.29 19.14 -4.14
N LEU A 190 -18.12 17.82 -4.05
CA LEU A 190 -18.57 16.91 -5.10
C LEU A 190 -19.72 16.01 -4.63
N GLU A 191 -19.55 15.25 -3.55
CA GLU A 191 -20.53 14.26 -3.11
C GLU A 191 -21.77 14.91 -2.48
N GLN A 192 -21.59 15.77 -1.46
CA GLN A 192 -22.72 16.44 -0.80
C GLN A 192 -23.50 17.37 -1.74
N LYS A 193 -22.84 17.90 -2.76
CA LYS A 193 -23.48 18.67 -3.83
C LYS A 193 -24.01 17.80 -4.97
N MET A 194 -23.97 16.48 -4.82
CA MET A 194 -24.46 15.49 -5.79
C MET A 194 -23.84 15.65 -7.20
N LYS A 195 -22.62 16.17 -7.30
CA LYS A 195 -21.90 16.29 -8.56
C LYS A 195 -21.26 14.97 -9.00
N LEU A 196 -20.88 14.12 -8.04
CA LEU A 196 -20.41 12.76 -8.24
C LEU A 196 -21.08 11.81 -7.23
N ALA A 197 -21.09 10.52 -7.54
CA ALA A 197 -21.57 9.51 -6.61
C ALA A 197 -20.57 9.31 -5.45
N SER A 198 -19.27 9.25 -5.75
CA SER A 198 -18.21 9.28 -4.75
C SER A 198 -16.87 9.68 -5.37
N ALA A 199 -15.95 10.19 -4.55
CA ALA A 199 -14.56 10.39 -4.92
C ALA A 199 -13.66 10.18 -3.70
N GLY A 200 -12.50 9.55 -3.92
CA GLY A 200 -11.51 9.26 -2.88
C GLY A 200 -10.09 9.56 -3.32
N ALA A 201 -9.22 9.81 -2.37
CA ALA A 201 -7.79 9.97 -2.61
C ALA A 201 -7.01 9.18 -1.57
N PHE A 202 -5.97 8.47 -1.98
CA PHE A 202 -5.12 7.70 -1.07
C PHE A 202 -3.73 7.46 -1.65
N ASN A 203 -2.77 7.17 -0.78
CA ASN A 203 -1.44 6.74 -1.16
C ASN A 203 -1.32 5.23 -1.09
N TYR A 204 -0.73 4.64 -2.12
CA TYR A 204 -0.30 3.25 -2.11
C TYR A 204 1.23 3.21 -2.11
N GLY A 205 1.81 3.20 -0.91
CA GLY A 205 3.26 3.24 -0.72
C GLY A 205 3.87 1.85 -0.75
N LEU A 206 4.87 1.66 -1.60
CA LEU A 206 5.74 0.49 -1.66
C LEU A 206 7.18 0.93 -1.42
N HIS A 207 8.11 -0.02 -1.29
CA HIS A 207 9.51 0.28 -0.99
C HIS A 207 10.15 1.26 -1.99
N ASP A 208 10.01 1.00 -3.30
CA ASP A 208 10.69 1.78 -4.34
C ASP A 208 9.86 2.94 -4.87
N TYR A 209 8.54 2.80 -4.90
CA TYR A 209 7.61 3.79 -5.43
C TYR A 209 6.34 3.90 -4.61
N THR A 210 5.76 5.09 -4.60
CA THR A 210 4.42 5.37 -4.06
C THR A 210 3.53 5.86 -5.20
N ALA A 211 2.35 5.29 -5.34
CA ALA A 211 1.29 5.82 -6.19
C ALA A 211 0.34 6.68 -5.35
N PHE A 212 0.21 7.96 -5.68
CA PHE A 212 -0.91 8.77 -5.22
C PHE A 212 -2.08 8.53 -6.16
N ILE A 213 -3.19 8.04 -5.63
CA ILE A 213 -4.33 7.58 -6.42
C ILE A 213 -5.56 8.40 -6.05
N VAL A 214 -6.28 8.86 -7.06
CA VAL A 214 -7.61 9.44 -6.94
C VAL A 214 -8.58 8.56 -7.71
N GLN A 215 -9.59 8.07 -7.01
CA GLN A 215 -10.67 7.28 -7.60
C GLN A 215 -11.97 8.07 -7.58
N ALA A 216 -12.77 8.00 -8.65
CA ALA A 216 -14.04 8.66 -8.71
C ALA A 216 -15.11 7.81 -9.42
N LEU A 217 -16.30 7.82 -8.84
CA LEU A 217 -17.48 7.13 -9.33
C LEU A 217 -18.47 8.17 -9.87
N PRO A 218 -18.78 8.17 -11.17
CA PRO A 218 -19.75 9.11 -11.75
C PRO A 218 -21.17 8.85 -11.25
N ASN A 219 -22.01 9.87 -11.32
CA ASN A 219 -23.44 9.68 -11.20
C ASN A 219 -23.97 8.88 -12.41
N LYS A 220 -25.12 8.24 -12.25
CA LYS A 220 -25.74 7.48 -13.33
C LYS A 220 -25.93 8.34 -14.59
N GLY A 221 -25.32 7.93 -15.70
CA GLY A 221 -25.39 8.62 -16.99
C GLY A 221 -24.43 9.82 -17.14
N GLN A 222 -23.61 10.10 -16.15
CA GLN A 222 -22.55 11.11 -16.24
C GLN A 222 -21.35 10.54 -17.01
N LYS A 223 -20.74 11.36 -17.86
CA LYS A 223 -19.55 10.95 -18.63
C LYS A 223 -18.29 10.97 -17.76
N LEU A 224 -17.37 10.06 -18.03
CA LEU A 224 -16.08 10.00 -17.32
C LEU A 224 -15.23 11.26 -17.54
N GLU A 225 -15.33 11.91 -18.70
CA GLU A 225 -14.65 13.17 -18.98
C GLU A 225 -15.14 14.31 -18.07
N ASP A 226 -16.45 14.39 -17.81
CA ASP A 226 -17.04 15.38 -16.91
C ASP A 226 -16.63 15.08 -15.45
N THR A 227 -16.62 13.80 -15.06
CA THR A 227 -16.13 13.32 -13.76
C THR A 227 -14.68 13.73 -13.55
N ARG A 228 -13.85 13.48 -14.55
CA ARG A 228 -12.42 13.88 -14.52
C ARG A 228 -12.24 15.37 -14.34
N ALA A 229 -13.01 16.16 -15.09
CA ALA A 229 -12.94 17.62 -15.02
C ALA A 229 -13.28 18.13 -13.61
N LEU A 230 -14.31 17.59 -12.96
CA LEU A 230 -14.71 17.93 -11.60
C LEU A 230 -13.61 17.60 -10.58
N VAL A 231 -13.05 16.40 -10.64
CA VAL A 231 -11.97 15.96 -9.75
C VAL A 231 -10.74 16.84 -9.90
N LEU A 232 -10.31 17.10 -11.14
CA LEU A 232 -9.14 17.93 -11.41
C LEU A 232 -9.34 19.40 -11.02
N ASP A 233 -10.56 19.93 -11.09
CA ASP A 233 -10.88 21.28 -10.61
C ASP A 233 -10.71 21.38 -9.09
N GLU A 234 -11.22 20.39 -8.33
CA GLU A 234 -11.04 20.36 -6.87
C GLU A 234 -9.56 20.20 -6.47
N MET A 235 -8.82 19.32 -7.14
CA MET A 235 -7.38 19.24 -6.95
C MET A 235 -6.68 20.55 -7.32
N GLY A 236 -7.18 21.26 -8.34
CA GLY A 236 -6.71 22.58 -8.73
C GLY A 236 -6.95 23.62 -7.64
N LYS A 237 -8.07 23.60 -6.94
CA LYS A 237 -8.35 24.47 -5.78
C LYS A 237 -7.37 24.21 -4.65
N LEU A 238 -7.14 22.93 -4.29
CA LEU A 238 -6.12 22.58 -3.31
C LEU A 238 -4.75 23.15 -3.68
N ARG A 239 -4.34 22.98 -4.94
CA ARG A 239 -3.10 23.52 -5.48
C ARG A 239 -2.97 25.03 -5.36
N ARG A 240 -4.05 25.77 -5.49
CA ARG A 240 -4.07 27.24 -5.36
C ARG A 240 -4.23 27.71 -3.92
N GLY A 241 -4.37 26.77 -2.96
CA GLY A 241 -4.64 27.07 -1.57
C GLY A 241 -6.08 27.58 -1.33
N GLU A 242 -7.00 27.29 -2.25
CA GLU A 242 -8.40 27.71 -2.18
C GLU A 242 -9.23 26.74 -1.33
N PHE A 243 -8.84 26.56 -0.08
CA PHE A 243 -9.57 25.78 0.93
C PHE A 243 -9.55 26.51 2.27
N ALA A 244 -10.50 26.18 3.14
CA ALA A 244 -10.64 26.82 4.45
C ALA A 244 -9.39 26.63 5.31
N ASP A 245 -8.97 27.67 6.00
CA ASP A 245 -7.74 27.62 6.83
C ASP A 245 -7.88 26.63 7.99
N GLU A 246 -9.11 26.34 8.43
CA GLU A 246 -9.44 25.38 9.48
C GLU A 246 -9.35 23.93 9.02
N LEU A 247 -9.35 23.65 7.71
CA LEU A 247 -9.38 22.29 7.19
C LEU A 247 -8.11 21.52 7.54
N LEU A 248 -6.93 22.10 7.33
CA LEU A 248 -5.66 21.44 7.65
C LEU A 248 -5.53 21.12 9.16
N PRO A 249 -5.78 22.05 10.09
CA PRO A 249 -5.83 21.72 11.51
C PRO A 249 -6.84 20.62 11.87
N ALA A 250 -8.02 20.63 11.25
CA ALA A 250 -9.05 19.61 11.49
C ALA A 250 -8.62 18.22 11.00
N VAL A 251 -8.02 18.13 9.80
CA VAL A 251 -7.43 16.90 9.27
C VAL A 251 -6.35 16.37 10.21
N MET A 252 -5.43 17.23 10.67
CA MET A 252 -4.36 16.81 11.59
C MET A 252 -4.90 16.36 12.94
N ALA A 253 -5.93 17.00 13.48
CA ALA A 253 -6.58 16.56 14.73
C ALA A 253 -7.24 15.19 14.57
N ASN A 254 -7.92 14.94 13.44
CA ASN A 254 -8.53 13.67 13.14
C ASN A 254 -7.48 12.56 12.91
N LYS A 255 -6.41 12.86 12.19
CA LYS A 255 -5.27 11.95 11.95
C LYS A 255 -4.61 11.53 13.27
N LYS A 256 -4.38 12.49 14.16
CA LYS A 256 -3.86 12.24 15.51
C LYS A 256 -4.80 11.35 16.33
N LEU A 257 -6.09 11.64 16.31
CA LEU A 257 -7.09 10.83 17.00
C LEU A 257 -7.12 9.39 16.49
N ASN A 258 -7.11 9.21 15.16
CA ASN A 258 -7.13 7.87 14.54
C ASN A 258 -5.85 7.09 14.84
N PHE A 259 -4.70 7.74 14.81
CA PHE A 259 -3.43 7.12 15.19
C PHE A 259 -3.46 6.58 16.61
N TYR A 260 -3.84 7.42 17.60
CA TYR A 260 -3.88 6.95 19.00
C TYR A 260 -4.95 5.87 19.23
N LYS A 261 -6.11 5.96 18.59
CA LYS A 261 -7.11 4.90 18.64
C LYS A 261 -6.59 3.59 18.02
N GLY A 262 -5.84 3.67 16.94
CA GLY A 262 -5.22 2.51 16.32
C GLY A 262 -4.21 1.82 17.24
N LEU A 263 -3.52 2.58 18.10
CA LEU A 263 -2.57 1.99 19.07
C LEU A 263 -3.24 1.21 20.22
N ASP A 264 -4.55 1.32 20.42
CA ASP A 264 -5.28 0.49 21.40
C ASP A 264 -5.40 -0.97 20.91
N ASP A 265 -5.28 -1.19 19.61
CA ASP A 265 -5.32 -2.52 19.00
C ASP A 265 -3.92 -3.15 18.88
N ASN A 266 -3.77 -4.41 19.33
CA ASN A 266 -2.49 -5.10 19.31
C ASN A 266 -1.99 -5.40 17.90
N GLU A 267 -2.89 -5.76 16.99
CA GLU A 267 -2.55 -6.08 15.60
C GLU A 267 -2.06 -4.85 14.87
N ASN A 268 -2.72 -3.70 15.06
CA ASN A 268 -2.27 -2.43 14.49
C ASN A 268 -0.89 -2.02 15.02
N ARG A 269 -0.63 -2.18 16.32
CA ARG A 269 0.72 -1.92 16.89
C ARG A 269 1.78 -2.80 16.25
N ALA A 270 1.50 -4.09 16.10
CA ALA A 270 2.42 -5.02 15.48
C ALA A 270 2.63 -4.69 13.98
N SER A 271 1.55 -4.38 13.25
CA SER A 271 1.59 -4.06 11.83
C SER A 271 2.46 -2.84 11.52
N ILE A 272 2.39 -1.76 12.31
CA ILE A 272 3.26 -0.59 12.13
C ILE A 272 4.74 -0.98 12.21
N MET A 273 5.12 -1.88 13.13
CA MET A 273 6.50 -2.34 13.27
C MET A 273 6.91 -3.29 12.14
N VAL A 274 6.00 -4.14 11.69
CA VAL A 274 6.20 -5.03 10.53
C VAL A 274 6.42 -4.21 9.26
N ASP A 275 5.59 -3.20 9.03
CA ASP A 275 5.71 -2.30 7.87
C ASP A 275 7.05 -1.53 7.89
N ALA A 276 7.47 -1.08 9.07
CA ALA A 276 8.78 -0.45 9.24
C ALA A 276 9.93 -1.40 8.84
N PHE A 277 9.86 -2.66 9.27
CA PHE A 277 10.86 -3.67 8.91
C PHE A 277 10.85 -3.99 7.41
N ILE A 278 9.67 -4.22 6.81
CA ILE A 278 9.51 -4.55 5.39
C ILE A 278 10.08 -3.44 4.49
N ASN A 279 9.89 -2.19 4.91
CA ASN A 279 10.29 -1.01 4.14
C ASN A 279 11.67 -0.47 4.53
N ASP A 280 12.43 -1.18 5.35
CA ASP A 280 13.76 -0.75 5.86
C ASP A 280 13.71 0.66 6.52
N GLN A 281 12.59 0.98 7.21
CA GLN A 281 12.38 2.26 7.88
C GLN A 281 13.04 2.27 9.25
N LYS A 282 13.67 3.37 9.60
CA LYS A 282 14.10 3.59 10.97
C LYS A 282 12.90 3.85 11.86
N TRP A 283 12.87 3.23 13.03
CA TRP A 283 11.76 3.39 13.96
C TRP A 283 11.52 4.84 14.37
N GLU A 284 12.59 5.62 14.53
CA GLU A 284 12.52 7.05 14.85
C GLU A 284 11.77 7.84 13.77
N ASP A 285 11.93 7.49 12.50
CA ASP A 285 11.25 8.13 11.38
C ASP A 285 9.75 7.79 11.40
N VAL A 286 9.40 6.53 11.68
CA VAL A 286 8.01 6.09 11.81
C VAL A 286 7.34 6.75 13.00
N ALA A 287 7.98 6.73 14.17
CA ALA A 287 7.43 7.32 15.42
C ALA A 287 7.24 8.83 15.32
N SER A 288 8.12 9.54 14.58
CA SER A 288 8.04 11.00 14.41
C SER A 288 7.18 11.45 13.22
N LYS A 289 6.61 10.55 12.44
CA LYS A 289 5.81 10.88 11.23
C LYS A 289 4.68 11.85 11.55
N LEU A 290 3.89 11.57 12.57
CA LEU A 290 2.77 12.42 12.97
C LEU A 290 3.23 13.82 13.41
N ASP A 291 4.37 13.91 14.12
CA ASP A 291 4.95 15.18 14.53
C ASP A 291 5.48 16.00 13.34
N ARG A 292 6.06 15.35 12.33
CA ARG A 292 6.46 16.01 11.08
C ARG A 292 5.23 16.53 10.32
N GLN A 293 4.21 15.70 10.16
CA GLN A 293 2.96 16.08 9.49
C GLN A 293 2.24 17.24 10.21
N SER A 294 2.29 17.29 11.54
CA SER A 294 1.67 18.36 12.33
C SER A 294 2.31 19.74 12.15
N LYS A 295 3.51 19.80 11.58
CA LYS A 295 4.22 21.02 11.28
C LYS A 295 3.97 21.53 9.86
N LEU A 296 3.29 20.74 9.02
CA LEU A 296 2.97 21.17 7.67
C LEU A 296 2.05 22.36 7.68
N THR A 297 2.38 23.33 6.84
CA THR A 297 1.60 24.55 6.62
C THR A 297 0.81 24.44 5.33
N LYS A 298 -0.15 25.32 5.14
CA LYS A 298 -0.88 25.46 3.87
C LYS A 298 0.07 25.71 2.70
N GLN A 299 1.17 26.44 2.93
CA GLN A 299 2.18 26.71 1.92
C GLN A 299 2.95 25.44 1.52
N ASP A 300 3.25 24.54 2.46
CA ASP A 300 3.91 23.27 2.16
C ASP A 300 3.03 22.38 1.26
N ILE A 301 1.71 22.40 1.48
CA ILE A 301 0.74 21.69 0.63
C ILE A 301 0.74 22.26 -0.80
N VAL A 302 0.79 23.60 -0.93
CA VAL A 302 0.84 24.28 -2.22
C VAL A 302 2.20 24.06 -2.92
N ASP A 303 3.30 24.06 -2.15
CA ASP A 303 4.68 23.99 -2.65
C ASP A 303 5.17 22.57 -2.98
N LEU A 304 4.46 21.51 -2.60
CA LEU A 304 4.74 20.16 -3.11
C LEU A 304 4.84 20.16 -4.65
N ARG A 305 4.34 21.20 -5.27
CA ARG A 305 4.47 21.58 -6.65
C ARG A 305 5.92 21.68 -7.17
N ALA A 306 6.86 22.17 -6.36
CA ALA A 306 8.19 22.56 -6.84
C ALA A 306 9.12 21.36 -7.08
N SER A 307 8.83 20.21 -6.48
CA SER A 307 9.69 19.01 -6.52
C SER A 307 9.15 17.87 -7.36
N SER A 308 7.92 17.96 -7.89
CA SER A 308 7.30 16.83 -8.60
C SER A 308 6.46 17.25 -9.82
N SER A 309 6.43 16.36 -10.81
CA SER A 309 5.50 16.40 -11.94
C SER A 309 4.01 16.25 -11.54
N PHE A 310 3.71 16.11 -10.25
CA PHE A 310 2.36 15.88 -9.70
C PHE A 310 1.31 16.83 -10.29
N TRP A 311 1.59 18.15 -10.25
CA TRP A 311 0.65 19.15 -10.74
C TRP A 311 0.84 19.48 -12.24
N SER A 312 1.95 19.07 -12.86
CA SER A 312 2.23 19.37 -14.28
C SER A 312 1.63 18.36 -15.24
N LEU A 313 1.38 17.13 -14.78
CA LEU A 313 0.75 16.06 -15.54
C LEU A 313 -0.67 15.83 -15.02
N LEU A 314 -1.61 15.65 -15.94
CA LEU A 314 -3.02 15.38 -15.63
C LEU A 314 -3.29 13.95 -15.10
N GLY A 315 -2.30 13.31 -14.49
CA GLY A 315 -2.38 11.93 -14.02
C GLY A 315 -2.32 10.89 -15.15
N VAL A 316 -2.25 9.63 -14.75
CA VAL A 316 -2.42 8.49 -15.65
C VAL A 316 -3.84 7.97 -15.43
N PRO A 317 -4.81 8.24 -16.32
CA PRO A 317 -6.15 7.70 -16.12
C PRO A 317 -6.18 6.22 -16.47
N ALA A 318 -6.61 5.41 -15.52
CA ALA A 318 -7.20 4.11 -15.80
C ALA A 318 -8.72 4.29 -15.69
N THR A 319 -9.44 3.98 -16.73
CA THR A 319 -10.90 4.11 -16.75
C THR A 319 -11.53 2.74 -16.91
N MET A 320 -12.55 2.44 -16.11
CA MET A 320 -13.36 1.26 -16.29
C MET A 320 -14.62 1.61 -17.08
N LYS A 321 -14.92 0.84 -18.12
CA LYS A 321 -16.19 0.90 -18.83
C LYS A 321 -16.96 -0.39 -18.56
N ALA A 322 -18.21 -0.25 -18.15
CA ALA A 322 -19.11 -1.39 -18.09
C ALA A 322 -19.40 -1.91 -19.50
N GLU A 323 -19.52 -3.25 -19.66
CA GLU A 323 -20.03 -3.88 -20.88
C GLU A 323 -21.53 -3.68 -21.03
#